data_164e3ab8b52bb119e10f6689204d3141
#
_entry.id   164e3ab8b52bb119e10f6689204d3141
#
_cell.length_a   1.000
_cell.length_b   1.000
_cell.length_c   1.000
_cell.angle_alpha   90.00
_cell.angle_beta   90.00
_cell.angle_gamma   90.00
#
_symmetry.space_group_name_H-M   'P 1'
#
loop_
_entity.id
_entity.type
_entity.pdbx_description
1 polymer ?
#
loop_
_entity_poly.entity_id
_entity_poly.type
_entity_poly.pdbx_seq_one_letter_code
_entity_poly.pdbx_strand_id
1 'polypeptide(L)'
;MAKKTQADLNEVLPLSPAVFYILLALPDGPKHGYAIMKEVEEMTEGKITLGPGSLYGSIKRLLKDRMIAETDHRPARALDDERRRYYILTDYGRQVLAAEVDRLASAVRLAGQKAVYAGTI
;
A
#
# COMPACT_ATOMS: atom_id res chain seq x y z
N MET A 1 9.27 3.47 19.44
CA MET A 1 10.26 3.26 18.39
C MET A 1 10.65 4.58 17.76
N ALA A 2 11.92 4.69 17.41
CA ALA A 2 12.38 5.89 16.73
C ALA A 2 11.77 5.98 15.34
N LYS A 3 11.48 7.20 14.92
CA LYS A 3 11.00 7.48 13.59
C LYS A 3 12.10 7.18 12.56
N LYS A 4 11.72 6.63 11.42
CA LYS A 4 12.68 6.43 10.34
C LYS A 4 13.07 7.77 9.74
N THR A 5 14.33 7.90 9.36
CA THR A 5 14.80 9.09 8.67
C THR A 5 14.42 9.04 7.20
N GLN A 6 14.50 10.18 6.51
CA GLN A 6 14.27 10.22 5.08
C GLN A 6 15.25 9.32 4.32
N ALA A 7 16.50 9.24 4.79
CA ALA A 7 17.51 8.36 4.18
C ALA A 7 17.10 6.89 4.31
N ASP A 8 16.58 6.48 5.47
CA ASP A 8 16.11 5.11 5.67
C ASP A 8 14.93 4.79 4.76
N LEU A 9 14.00 5.74 4.61
CA LEU A 9 12.86 5.57 3.73
C LEU A 9 13.28 5.44 2.27
N ASN A 10 14.28 6.22 1.85
CA ASN A 10 14.76 6.17 0.47
C ASN A 10 15.35 4.82 0.09
N GLU A 11 15.86 4.06 1.06
CA GLU A 11 16.41 2.73 0.79
C GLU A 11 15.34 1.73 0.31
N VAL A 12 14.09 1.94 0.69
CA VAL A 12 13.01 1.02 0.30
C VAL A 12 12.22 1.52 -0.91
N LEU A 13 12.53 2.72 -1.39
CA LEU A 13 11.84 3.31 -2.53
C LEU A 13 12.70 3.14 -3.81
N PRO A 14 12.09 3.10 -4.99
CA PRO A 14 10.63 3.15 -5.21
C PRO A 14 9.96 1.81 -4.88
N LEU A 15 8.70 1.88 -4.53
CA LEU A 15 7.90 0.68 -4.34
C LEU A 15 7.48 0.13 -5.70
N SER A 16 7.32 -1.20 -5.80
CA SER A 16 6.68 -1.75 -6.98
C SER A 16 5.22 -1.27 -7.04
N PRO A 17 4.62 -1.19 -8.24
CA PRO A 17 3.21 -0.80 -8.33
C PRO A 17 2.29 -1.67 -7.48
N ALA A 18 2.50 -2.98 -7.47
CA ALA A 18 1.67 -3.89 -6.68
C ALA A 18 1.74 -3.56 -5.19
N VAL A 19 2.96 -3.40 -4.66
CA VAL A 19 3.16 -3.08 -3.25
C VAL A 19 2.56 -1.71 -2.91
N PHE A 20 2.77 -0.73 -3.77
CA PHE A 20 2.20 0.61 -3.57
C PHE A 20 0.68 0.54 -3.38
N TYR A 21 -0.01 -0.15 -4.28
CA TYR A 21 -1.47 -0.22 -4.22
C TYR A 21 -1.98 -1.08 -3.08
N ILE A 22 -1.25 -2.13 -2.68
CA ILE A 22 -1.59 -2.89 -1.49
C ILE A 22 -1.55 -1.99 -0.25
N LEU A 23 -0.48 -1.22 -0.10
CA LEU A 23 -0.38 -0.29 1.03
C LEU A 23 -1.46 0.79 0.96
N LEU A 24 -1.75 1.28 -0.25
CA LEU A 24 -2.76 2.32 -0.44
C LEU A 24 -4.18 1.84 -0.14
N ALA A 25 -4.41 0.55 -0.15
CA ALA A 25 -5.72 -0.01 0.18
C ALA A 25 -6.02 -0.01 1.69
N LEU A 26 -5.01 0.23 2.53
CA LEU A 26 -5.14 0.01 3.98
C LEU A 26 -5.36 1.23 4.87
N PRO A 27 -5.11 2.49 4.43
CA PRO A 27 -5.22 3.63 5.37
C PRO A 27 -6.59 3.82 5.99
N ASP A 28 -7.65 3.36 5.35
CA ASP A 28 -9.02 3.56 5.79
C ASP A 28 -9.54 2.45 6.71
N GLY A 29 -8.72 1.48 7.05
CA GLY A 29 -9.11 0.46 8.03
C GLY A 29 -8.60 -0.93 7.70
N PRO A 30 -8.81 -1.88 8.63
CA PRO A 30 -8.36 -3.26 8.45
C PRO A 30 -9.05 -3.93 7.25
N LYS A 31 -8.29 -4.74 6.51
CA LYS A 31 -8.83 -5.50 5.38
C LYS A 31 -8.18 -6.88 5.33
N HIS A 32 -8.95 -7.86 4.92
CA HIS A 32 -8.41 -9.20 4.64
C HIS A 32 -7.86 -9.23 3.21
N GLY A 33 -7.11 -10.29 2.89
CA GLY A 33 -6.40 -10.37 1.61
C GLY A 33 -7.30 -10.23 0.39
N TYR A 34 -8.45 -10.90 0.38
CA TYR A 34 -9.36 -10.83 -0.76
C TYR A 34 -9.87 -9.40 -0.97
N ALA A 35 -10.20 -8.70 0.11
CA ALA A 35 -10.66 -7.31 0.01
C ALA A 35 -9.55 -6.39 -0.52
N ILE A 36 -8.30 -6.61 -0.10
CA ILE A 36 -7.17 -5.86 -0.63
C ILE A 36 -7.05 -6.09 -2.14
N MET A 37 -7.08 -7.34 -2.55
CA MET A 37 -6.98 -7.71 -3.97
C MET A 37 -8.04 -7.01 -4.80
N LYS A 38 -9.27 -7.05 -4.31
CA LYS A 38 -10.42 -6.47 -5.02
C LYS A 38 -10.29 -4.94 -5.11
N GLU A 39 -9.88 -4.30 -4.02
CA GLU A 39 -9.72 -2.85 -4.02
C GLU A 39 -8.59 -2.39 -4.94
N VAL A 40 -7.48 -3.13 -4.98
CA VAL A 40 -6.40 -2.82 -5.92
C VAL A 40 -6.90 -2.88 -7.36
N GLU A 41 -7.66 -3.88 -7.69
CA GLU A 41 -8.25 -4.00 -9.02
C GLU A 41 -9.17 -2.82 -9.33
N GLU A 42 -10.02 -2.44 -8.39
CA GLU A 42 -10.93 -1.31 -8.56
C GLU A 42 -10.20 0.02 -8.68
N MET A 43 -9.22 0.27 -7.80
CA MET A 43 -8.43 1.52 -7.83
C MET A 43 -7.69 1.71 -9.15
N THR A 44 -7.26 0.62 -9.75
CA THR A 44 -6.44 0.68 -10.97
C THR A 44 -7.26 0.43 -12.24
N GLU A 45 -8.57 0.34 -12.10
CA GLU A 45 -9.47 0.04 -13.22
C GLU A 45 -9.05 -1.23 -13.97
N GLY A 46 -8.64 -2.23 -13.22
CA GLY A 46 -8.22 -3.52 -13.77
C GLY A 46 -6.81 -3.56 -14.35
N LYS A 47 -6.07 -2.45 -14.31
CA LYS A 47 -4.70 -2.40 -14.84
C LYS A 47 -3.74 -3.21 -14.00
N ILE A 48 -4.01 -3.35 -12.70
CA ILE A 48 -3.23 -4.20 -11.81
C ILE A 48 -4.18 -5.22 -11.21
N THR A 49 -3.94 -6.49 -11.52
CA THR A 49 -4.67 -7.60 -10.95
C THR A 49 -3.67 -8.50 -10.25
N LEU A 50 -4.00 -8.89 -9.02
CA LEU A 50 -3.12 -9.74 -8.21
C LEU A 50 -3.74 -11.12 -8.12
N GLY A 51 -3.01 -12.14 -8.55
CA GLY A 51 -3.38 -13.51 -8.28
C GLY A 51 -3.13 -13.84 -6.81
N PRO A 52 -3.71 -14.93 -6.30
CA PRO A 52 -3.52 -15.29 -4.89
C PRO A 52 -2.05 -15.46 -4.50
N GLY A 53 -1.24 -16.05 -5.36
CA GLY A 53 0.19 -16.23 -5.08
C GLY A 53 0.92 -14.92 -4.94
N SER A 54 0.71 -13.99 -5.88
CA SER A 54 1.34 -12.66 -5.85
C SER A 54 0.86 -11.86 -4.66
N LEU A 55 -0.44 -11.90 -4.36
CA LEU A 55 -1.01 -11.18 -3.24
C LEU A 55 -0.42 -11.65 -1.92
N TYR A 56 -0.51 -12.96 -1.63
CA TYR A 56 -0.08 -13.46 -0.34
C TYR A 56 1.44 -13.48 -0.20
N GLY A 57 2.17 -13.60 -1.31
CA GLY A 57 3.62 -13.41 -1.31
C GLY A 57 4.00 -12.00 -0.93
N SER A 58 3.30 -11.01 -1.46
CA SER A 58 3.53 -9.61 -1.12
C SER A 58 3.15 -9.32 0.33
N ILE A 59 2.02 -9.85 0.80
CA ILE A 59 1.59 -9.69 2.18
C ILE A 59 2.64 -10.26 3.14
N LYS A 60 3.14 -11.45 2.86
CA LYS A 60 4.16 -12.09 3.68
C LYS A 60 5.41 -11.21 3.78
N ARG A 61 5.86 -10.67 2.65
CA ARG A 61 7.02 -9.78 2.63
C ARG A 61 6.76 -8.50 3.42
N LEU A 62 5.59 -7.90 3.24
CA LEU A 62 5.24 -6.67 3.94
C LEU A 62 5.13 -6.86 5.44
N LEU A 63 4.65 -8.03 5.88
CA LEU A 63 4.64 -8.39 7.30
C LEU A 63 6.06 -8.51 7.83
N LYS A 64 6.95 -9.19 7.08
CA LYS A 64 8.34 -9.34 7.45
C LYS A 64 9.04 -8.00 7.56
N ASP A 65 8.76 -7.10 6.64
CA ASP A 65 9.37 -5.76 6.60
C ASP A 65 8.66 -4.78 7.54
N ARG A 66 7.65 -5.24 8.27
CA ARG A 66 6.91 -4.45 9.28
C ARG A 66 6.18 -3.24 8.72
N MET A 67 5.83 -3.28 7.46
CA MET A 67 5.02 -2.23 6.85
C MET A 67 3.54 -2.44 7.10
N ILE A 68 3.13 -3.68 7.31
CA ILE A 68 1.78 -4.04 7.74
C ILE A 68 1.87 -4.98 8.93
N ALA A 69 0.75 -5.13 9.63
CA ALA A 69 0.65 -6.06 10.75
C ALA A 69 -0.72 -6.74 10.71
N GLU A 70 -0.80 -7.96 11.26
CA GLU A 70 -2.09 -8.58 11.47
C GLU A 70 -2.79 -7.92 12.64
N THR A 71 -4.11 -7.87 12.58
CA THR A 71 -4.92 -7.35 13.67
C THR A 71 -6.10 -8.26 13.92
N ASP A 72 -6.50 -8.36 15.19
CA ASP A 72 -7.74 -9.03 15.58
C ASP A 72 -8.95 -8.11 15.46
N HIS A 73 -8.71 -6.82 15.25
CA HIS A 73 -9.78 -5.86 15.09
C HIS A 73 -10.39 -5.99 13.70
N ARG A 74 -11.64 -6.41 13.64
CA ARG A 74 -12.35 -6.69 12.39
C ARG A 74 -13.52 -5.75 12.19
N PRO A 75 -13.83 -5.40 10.92
CA PRO A 75 -15.09 -4.73 10.64
C PRO A 75 -16.25 -5.61 11.10
N ALA A 76 -17.32 -5.00 11.59
CA ALA A 76 -18.47 -5.73 12.11
C ALA A 76 -19.05 -6.73 11.10
N ARG A 77 -18.99 -6.39 9.82
CA ARG A 77 -19.55 -7.24 8.76
C ARG A 77 -18.77 -8.52 8.52
N ALA A 78 -17.56 -8.62 9.06
CA ALA A 78 -16.65 -9.73 8.79
C ALA A 78 -16.57 -10.71 9.95
N LEU A 79 -17.38 -10.56 10.98
CA LEU A 79 -17.33 -11.40 12.17
C LEU A 79 -17.76 -12.84 11.93
N ASP A 80 -18.41 -13.11 10.82
CA ASP A 80 -18.88 -14.45 10.47
C ASP A 80 -17.78 -15.37 9.95
N ASP A 81 -16.62 -14.83 9.56
CA ASP A 81 -15.50 -15.64 9.07
C ASP A 81 -14.26 -15.44 9.92
N GLU A 82 -14.14 -16.23 10.98
CA GLU A 82 -13.04 -16.14 11.93
C GLU A 82 -11.70 -16.61 11.36
N ARG A 83 -11.71 -17.30 10.23
CA ARG A 83 -10.48 -17.81 9.62
C ARG A 83 -9.75 -16.76 8.81
N ARG A 84 -10.44 -15.68 8.44
CA ARG A 84 -9.82 -14.60 7.68
C ARG A 84 -8.85 -13.82 8.55
N ARG A 85 -7.69 -13.52 7.98
CA ARG A 85 -6.69 -12.67 8.62
C ARG A 85 -6.86 -11.26 8.11
N TYR A 86 -6.83 -10.30 9.03
CA TYR A 86 -6.99 -8.88 8.71
C TYR A 86 -5.68 -8.16 8.93
N TYR A 87 -5.41 -7.19 8.09
CA TYR A 87 -4.14 -6.46 8.07
C TYR A 87 -4.38 -4.96 8.18
N ILE A 88 -3.43 -4.29 8.82
CA ILE A 88 -3.42 -2.82 8.94
C ILE A 88 -2.06 -2.30 8.56
N LEU A 89 -1.99 -1.02 8.19
CA LEU A 89 -0.71 -0.34 8.08
C LEU A 89 -0.10 -0.13 9.46
N THR A 90 1.20 -0.35 9.56
CA THR A 90 1.96 0.10 10.73
C THR A 90 2.30 1.57 10.55
N ASP A 91 2.80 2.22 11.62
CA ASP A 91 3.30 3.60 11.50
C ASP A 91 4.41 3.68 10.47
N TYR A 92 5.30 2.70 10.46
CA TYR A 92 6.37 2.63 9.46
C TYR A 92 5.81 2.49 8.05
N GLY A 93 4.82 1.62 7.84
CA GLY A 93 4.19 1.47 6.54
C GLY A 93 3.54 2.75 6.05
N ARG A 94 2.93 3.49 6.96
CA ARG A 94 2.36 4.80 6.64
C ARG A 94 3.43 5.80 6.19
N GLN A 95 4.57 5.81 6.87
CA GLN A 95 5.69 6.68 6.49
C GLN A 95 6.23 6.31 5.10
N VAL A 96 6.38 5.03 4.83
CA VAL A 96 6.86 4.55 3.53
C VAL A 96 5.88 4.95 2.43
N LEU A 97 4.59 4.74 2.67
CA LEU A 97 3.56 5.11 1.69
C LEU A 97 3.58 6.61 1.41
N ALA A 98 3.65 7.43 2.46
CA ALA A 98 3.70 8.89 2.31
C ALA A 98 4.93 9.33 1.52
N ALA A 99 6.09 8.73 1.80
CA ALA A 99 7.31 9.06 1.09
C ALA A 99 7.22 8.70 -0.39
N GLU A 100 6.58 7.58 -0.71
CA GLU A 100 6.38 7.19 -2.10
C GLU A 100 5.43 8.15 -2.82
N VAL A 101 4.36 8.56 -2.15
CA VAL A 101 3.43 9.54 -2.73
C VAL A 101 4.15 10.85 -3.02
N ASP A 102 4.99 11.32 -2.10
CA ASP A 102 5.79 12.53 -2.30
C ASP A 102 6.72 12.39 -3.50
N ARG A 103 7.36 11.23 -3.65
CA ARG A 103 8.24 10.97 -4.78
C ARG A 103 7.47 11.03 -6.10
N LEU A 104 6.30 10.39 -6.13
CA LEU A 104 5.45 10.38 -7.33
C LEU A 104 4.94 11.78 -7.66
N ALA A 105 4.50 12.53 -6.66
CA ALA A 105 4.02 13.89 -6.86
C ALA A 105 5.12 14.79 -7.40
N SER A 106 6.34 14.64 -6.90
CA SER A 106 7.49 15.42 -7.42
C SER A 106 7.76 15.10 -8.88
N ALA A 107 7.67 13.81 -9.25
CA ALA A 107 7.87 13.40 -10.64
C ALA A 107 6.82 14.03 -11.56
N VAL A 108 5.57 14.06 -11.11
CA VAL A 108 4.48 14.66 -11.89
C VAL A 108 4.74 16.17 -12.09
N ARG A 109 5.17 16.87 -11.04
CA ARG A 109 5.50 18.30 -11.15
C ARG A 109 6.63 18.55 -12.14
N LEU A 110 7.67 17.73 -12.09
CA LEU A 110 8.80 17.85 -13.02
C LEU A 110 8.36 17.59 -14.45
N ALA A 111 7.49 16.61 -14.68
CA ALA A 111 6.96 16.34 -16.00
C ALA A 111 6.16 17.52 -16.55
N GLY A 112 5.41 18.21 -15.66
CA GLY A 112 4.69 19.41 -16.03
C GLY A 112 5.63 20.53 -16.49
N GLN A 113 6.76 20.70 -15.78
CA GLN A 113 7.76 21.71 -16.13
C GLN A 113 8.43 21.40 -17.47
N LYS A 114 8.51 20.15 -17.85
CA LYS A 114 9.10 19.71 -19.12
C LYS A 114 8.08 19.63 -20.25
N ALA A 115 6.87 20.11 -20.02
CA ALA A 115 5.77 20.08 -20.99
C ALA A 115 5.40 18.66 -21.47
N VAL A 116 5.70 17.64 -20.67
CA VAL A 116 5.33 16.25 -20.96
C VAL A 116 3.95 15.93 -20.44
N TYR A 117 3.48 16.70 -19.43
CA TYR A 117 2.20 16.48 -18.77
C TYR A 117 1.51 17.83 -18.57
N ALA A 118 0.29 17.96 -19.06
CA ALA A 118 -0.48 19.19 -18.99
C ALA A 118 -1.60 19.16 -17.94
N GLY A 119 -1.76 18.05 -17.21
CA GLY A 119 -2.78 17.96 -16.20
C GLY A 119 -2.50 18.82 -14.98
N THR A 120 -3.54 19.17 -14.22
CA THR A 120 -3.41 19.92 -12.97
C THR A 120 -3.39 18.95 -11.80
N ILE A 121 -2.54 19.25 -10.85
CA ILE A 121 -2.43 18.49 -9.60
C ILE A 121 -2.83 19.40 -8.44
#